data_72c00ae794718906b32253b21c6da7f4
#
_entry.id   72c00ae794718906b32253b21c6da7f4
#
_cell.length_a   1.000
_cell.length_b   1.000
_cell.length_c   1.000
_cell.angle_alpha   90.00
_cell.angle_beta   90.00
_cell.angle_gamma   90.00
#
_symmetry.space_group_name_H-M   'P 1'
#
loop_
_entity.id
_entity.type
_entity.pdbx_description
1 polymer ?
#
loop_
_entity_poly.entity_id
_entity_poly.type
_entity_poly.pdbx_seq_one_letter_code
_entity_poly.pdbx_strand_id
1 'polypeptide(L)'
;EYEERIDHAGLITSLDDSSFARGQEMYRLRCASCHGTVAEEGSMPTSLRFASGKFKHGNQPLTMYNTLTHGFGMMNPQRWMVPQQKYEVIHYIREHFLKAHNPSEYFEITDDYLASLPTGNTRGPKPVVSTPWTLMDYGPSLNNTIEVSRDGSNIAQKGIAVRLDAGPGGVESGSYWMMYEHDTMRMAGAWSGKFIDW
;
A
#
# COMPACT_ATOMS: atom_id res chain seq x y z
N GLU A 1 3.29 -9.14 -24.05
CA GLU A 1 4.37 -8.28 -24.60
C GLU A 1 5.16 -7.54 -23.52
N TYR A 2 4.51 -6.72 -22.63
CA TYR A 2 5.24 -6.03 -21.55
C TYR A 2 5.71 -7.02 -20.48
N GLU A 3 4.86 -7.90 -20.03
CA GLU A 3 5.14 -8.89 -18.98
C GLU A 3 6.21 -9.92 -19.40
N GLU A 4 6.31 -10.24 -20.68
CA GLU A 4 7.36 -11.13 -21.24
C GLU A 4 8.78 -10.54 -21.16
N ARG A 5 8.88 -9.22 -20.99
CA ARG A 5 10.16 -8.50 -20.87
C ARG A 5 10.61 -8.35 -19.43
N ILE A 6 9.83 -8.77 -18.46
CA ILE A 6 10.16 -8.63 -17.05
C ILE A 6 11.20 -9.67 -16.64
N ASP A 7 12.24 -9.22 -15.97
CA ASP A 7 13.25 -10.06 -15.30
C ASP A 7 12.68 -10.61 -13.98
N HIS A 8 11.82 -11.62 -14.11
CA HIS A 8 11.16 -12.24 -12.96
C HIS A 8 12.14 -12.87 -11.98
N ALA A 9 13.17 -13.58 -12.48
CA ALA A 9 14.19 -14.21 -11.65
C ALA A 9 14.97 -13.16 -10.84
N GLY A 10 15.42 -12.09 -11.50
CA GLY A 10 16.13 -11.01 -10.82
C GLY A 10 15.28 -10.25 -9.80
N LEU A 11 13.97 -10.10 -10.03
CA LEU A 11 13.07 -9.53 -9.04
C LEU A 11 12.90 -10.45 -7.82
N ILE A 12 12.70 -11.76 -8.04
CA ILE A 12 12.52 -12.74 -6.96
C ILE A 12 13.80 -12.85 -6.11
N THR A 13 14.98 -12.91 -6.75
CA THR A 13 16.26 -13.05 -6.03
C THR A 13 16.70 -11.79 -5.30
N SER A 14 16.12 -10.64 -5.62
CA SER A 14 16.42 -9.37 -4.95
C SER A 14 15.52 -9.08 -3.74
N LEU A 15 14.61 -9.99 -3.38
CA LEU A 15 13.72 -9.82 -2.23
C LEU A 15 14.51 -10.01 -0.92
N ASP A 16 14.28 -9.10 0.01
CA ASP A 16 14.93 -9.01 1.31
C ASP A 16 13.94 -8.62 2.43
N ASP A 17 14.43 -8.40 3.64
CA ASP A 17 13.61 -7.98 4.79
C ASP A 17 12.88 -6.65 4.53
N SER A 18 13.51 -5.74 3.79
CA SER A 18 12.88 -4.46 3.45
C SER A 18 11.75 -4.65 2.44
N SER A 19 11.90 -5.57 1.51
CA SER A 19 10.86 -6.01 0.57
C SER A 19 9.70 -6.67 1.29
N PHE A 20 10.01 -7.49 2.32
CA PHE A 20 9.01 -8.10 3.18
C PHE A 20 8.16 -7.04 3.90
N ALA A 21 8.79 -6.04 4.52
CA ALA A 21 8.10 -4.97 5.23
C ALA A 21 7.20 -4.13 4.30
N ARG A 22 7.68 -3.80 3.09
CA ARG A 22 6.86 -3.10 2.08
C ARG A 22 5.68 -3.96 1.60
N GLY A 23 5.91 -5.25 1.40
CA GLY A 23 4.87 -6.22 1.05
C GLY A 23 3.81 -6.37 2.13
N GLN A 24 4.22 -6.39 3.41
CA GLN A 24 3.32 -6.40 4.56
C GLN A 24 2.39 -5.19 4.57
N GLU A 25 2.94 -4.00 4.43
CA GLU A 25 2.15 -2.77 4.42
C GLU A 25 1.19 -2.73 3.24
N MET A 26 1.63 -3.16 2.07
CA MET A 26 0.77 -3.25 0.89
C MET A 26 -0.36 -4.27 1.08
N TYR A 27 -0.06 -5.42 1.65
CA TYR A 27 -1.06 -6.43 1.98
C TYR A 27 -2.12 -5.88 2.94
N ARG A 28 -1.68 -5.24 4.03
CA ARG A 28 -2.55 -4.63 5.03
C ARG A 28 -3.51 -3.61 4.41
N LEU A 29 -3.02 -2.75 3.53
CA LEU A 29 -3.79 -1.66 2.94
C LEU A 29 -4.72 -2.10 1.79
N ARG A 30 -4.38 -3.17 1.06
CA ARG A 30 -5.03 -3.48 -0.22
C ARG A 30 -5.60 -4.90 -0.32
N CYS A 31 -5.10 -5.84 0.46
CA CYS A 31 -5.43 -7.25 0.31
C CYS A 31 -6.22 -7.80 1.51
N ALA A 32 -5.86 -7.36 2.72
CA ALA A 32 -6.38 -7.92 3.97
C ALA A 32 -7.90 -7.79 4.10
N SER A 33 -8.50 -6.71 3.58
CA SER A 33 -9.96 -6.53 3.63
C SER A 33 -10.73 -7.67 2.97
N CYS A 34 -10.21 -8.23 1.88
CA CYS A 34 -10.84 -9.34 1.17
C CYS A 34 -10.28 -10.71 1.58
N HIS A 35 -8.94 -10.81 1.75
CA HIS A 35 -8.27 -12.08 2.00
C HIS A 35 -8.10 -12.42 3.49
N GLY A 36 -8.36 -11.47 4.37
CA GLY A 36 -8.22 -11.61 5.82
C GLY A 36 -6.78 -11.56 6.31
N THR A 37 -6.62 -11.91 7.57
CA THR A 37 -5.34 -12.08 8.27
C THR A 37 -5.19 -13.55 8.71
N VAL A 38 -4.17 -13.87 9.50
CA VAL A 38 -4.06 -15.19 10.12
C VAL A 38 -5.24 -15.43 11.08
N ALA A 39 -5.64 -14.41 11.84
CA ALA A 39 -6.66 -14.51 12.88
C ALA A 39 -8.08 -14.22 12.39
N GLU A 40 -8.23 -13.39 11.36
CA GLU A 40 -9.53 -12.85 10.94
C GLU A 40 -9.85 -13.21 9.49
N GLU A 41 -11.11 -13.51 9.25
CA GLU A 41 -11.60 -13.71 7.89
C GLU A 41 -11.78 -12.39 7.16
N GLY A 42 -11.44 -12.40 5.85
CA GLY A 42 -11.74 -11.26 4.99
C GLY A 42 -13.24 -11.14 4.71
N SER A 43 -13.64 -9.97 4.25
CA SER A 43 -15.04 -9.65 3.94
C SER A 43 -15.63 -10.42 2.76
N MET A 44 -14.77 -11.05 1.93
CA MET A 44 -15.20 -11.82 0.75
C MET A 44 -15.05 -13.32 0.97
N PRO A 45 -16.15 -14.07 1.17
CA PRO A 45 -16.12 -15.52 1.45
C PRO A 45 -15.46 -16.37 0.34
N THR A 46 -15.45 -15.85 -0.91
CA THR A 46 -14.85 -16.53 -2.07
C THR A 46 -13.37 -16.25 -2.24
N SER A 47 -12.81 -15.29 -1.51
CA SER A 47 -11.39 -14.97 -1.54
C SER A 47 -10.56 -16.06 -0.89
N LEU A 48 -9.39 -16.36 -1.48
CA LEU A 48 -8.47 -17.32 -0.91
C LEU A 48 -7.96 -16.83 0.45
N ARG A 49 -8.14 -17.65 1.47
CA ARG A 49 -7.52 -17.51 2.78
C ARG A 49 -6.10 -18.08 2.72
N PHE A 50 -5.08 -17.23 2.68
CA PHE A 50 -3.70 -17.70 2.52
C PHE A 50 -3.23 -18.58 3.68
N ALA A 51 -3.69 -18.31 4.89
CA ALA A 51 -3.30 -19.10 6.07
C ALA A 51 -3.85 -20.56 6.09
N SER A 52 -4.89 -20.88 5.29
CA SER A 52 -5.55 -22.20 5.38
C SER A 52 -6.16 -22.68 4.05
N GLY A 53 -6.29 -21.82 3.07
CA GLY A 53 -6.94 -22.12 1.82
C GLY A 53 -6.02 -22.78 0.81
N LYS A 54 -6.60 -23.40 -0.20
CA LYS A 54 -5.89 -24.10 -1.27
C LYS A 54 -5.88 -23.29 -2.55
N PHE A 55 -4.70 -23.11 -3.16
CA PHE A 55 -4.59 -22.40 -4.42
C PHE A 55 -5.29 -23.15 -5.55
N LYS A 56 -6.08 -22.42 -6.33
CA LYS A 56 -6.80 -22.99 -7.52
C LYS A 56 -5.97 -22.87 -8.79
N HIS A 57 -5.02 -21.93 -8.84
CA HIS A 57 -4.26 -21.59 -10.05
C HIS A 57 -2.75 -21.72 -9.86
N GLY A 58 -2.32 -22.38 -8.79
CA GLY A 58 -0.92 -22.56 -8.46
C GLY A 58 -0.39 -21.48 -7.51
N ASN A 59 0.59 -21.91 -6.74
CA ASN A 59 1.22 -21.19 -5.61
C ASN A 59 2.66 -20.75 -5.93
N GLN A 60 3.11 -20.96 -7.18
CA GLN A 60 4.41 -20.50 -7.64
C GLN A 60 4.43 -18.98 -7.74
N PRO A 61 5.58 -18.32 -7.45
CA PRO A 61 5.67 -16.87 -7.49
C PRO A 61 5.20 -16.23 -8.80
N LEU A 62 5.58 -16.79 -9.95
CA LEU A 62 5.14 -16.28 -11.25
C LEU A 62 3.63 -16.45 -11.46
N THR A 63 3.06 -17.56 -11.01
CA THR A 63 1.60 -17.80 -11.12
C THR A 63 0.82 -16.83 -10.25
N MET A 64 1.30 -16.55 -9.03
CA MET A 64 0.73 -15.52 -8.16
C MET A 64 0.87 -14.12 -8.79
N TYR A 65 2.02 -13.82 -9.39
CA TYR A 65 2.24 -12.57 -10.13
C TYR A 65 1.25 -12.40 -11.27
N ASN A 66 1.01 -13.46 -12.06
CA ASN A 66 0.04 -13.45 -13.15
C ASN A 66 -1.39 -13.25 -12.63
N THR A 67 -1.73 -13.83 -11.47
CA THR A 67 -3.01 -13.59 -10.82
C THR A 67 -3.20 -12.13 -10.44
N LEU A 68 -2.17 -11.47 -9.89
CA LEU A 68 -2.20 -10.04 -9.61
C LEU A 68 -2.30 -9.20 -10.89
N THR A 69 -1.64 -9.63 -11.96
CA THR A 69 -1.61 -8.90 -13.24
C THR A 69 -2.94 -8.95 -13.98
N HIS A 70 -3.56 -10.12 -14.03
CA HIS A 70 -4.75 -10.36 -14.84
C HIS A 70 -6.06 -10.40 -14.05
N GLY A 71 -5.96 -10.53 -12.72
CA GLY A 71 -7.09 -10.79 -11.86
C GLY A 71 -7.55 -12.24 -11.94
N PHE A 72 -8.54 -12.58 -11.12
CA PHE A 72 -9.18 -13.88 -11.16
C PHE A 72 -10.57 -13.84 -10.51
N GLY A 73 -11.60 -14.28 -11.22
CA GLY A 73 -12.97 -14.27 -10.74
C GLY A 73 -13.42 -12.85 -10.37
N MET A 74 -13.71 -12.62 -9.08
CA MET A 74 -14.07 -11.30 -8.57
C MET A 74 -12.86 -10.44 -8.20
N MET A 75 -11.66 -10.98 -8.21
CA MET A 75 -10.43 -10.24 -7.96
C MET A 75 -10.04 -9.43 -9.19
N ASN A 76 -10.14 -8.13 -9.10
CA ASN A 76 -9.74 -7.23 -10.19
C ASN A 76 -8.22 -7.26 -10.43
N PRO A 77 -7.77 -7.09 -11.69
CA PRO A 77 -6.36 -6.91 -12.02
C PRO A 77 -5.73 -5.75 -11.24
N GLN A 78 -4.57 -6.00 -10.62
CA GLN A 78 -3.84 -4.99 -9.85
C GLN A 78 -2.89 -4.20 -10.77
N ARG A 79 -3.46 -3.50 -11.76
CA ARG A 79 -2.70 -2.79 -12.82
C ARG A 79 -1.90 -1.59 -12.30
N TRP A 80 -2.26 -1.07 -11.14
CA TRP A 80 -1.56 0.03 -10.48
C TRP A 80 -0.24 -0.42 -9.82
N MET A 81 -0.06 -1.73 -9.59
CA MET A 81 1.16 -2.28 -9.01
C MET A 81 2.21 -2.48 -10.10
N VAL A 82 3.40 -1.96 -9.86
CA VAL A 82 4.57 -2.30 -10.68
C VAL A 82 5.11 -3.70 -10.35
N PRO A 83 5.93 -4.33 -11.23
CA PRO A 83 6.41 -5.69 -11.01
C PRO A 83 7.09 -5.91 -9.66
N GLN A 84 7.92 -4.99 -9.20
CA GLN A 84 8.55 -5.04 -7.89
C GLN A 84 7.52 -5.15 -6.76
N GLN A 85 6.50 -4.30 -6.76
CA GLN A 85 5.45 -4.29 -5.72
C GLN A 85 4.64 -5.59 -5.70
N LYS A 86 4.38 -6.17 -6.87
CA LYS A 86 3.71 -7.49 -6.96
C LYS A 86 4.54 -8.57 -6.27
N TYR A 87 5.86 -8.61 -6.52
CA TYR A 87 6.72 -9.58 -5.86
C TYR A 87 6.94 -9.31 -4.37
N GLU A 88 6.96 -8.06 -3.93
CA GLU A 88 7.03 -7.72 -2.50
C GLU A 88 5.80 -8.23 -1.73
N VAL A 89 4.58 -8.04 -2.26
CA VAL A 89 3.38 -8.58 -1.61
C VAL A 89 3.31 -10.11 -1.68
N ILE A 90 3.77 -10.72 -2.77
CA ILE A 90 3.89 -12.17 -2.90
C ILE A 90 4.88 -12.72 -1.88
N HIS A 91 6.02 -12.05 -1.69
CA HIS A 91 7.03 -12.43 -0.70
C HIS A 91 6.42 -12.43 0.71
N TYR A 92 5.73 -11.36 1.09
CA TYR A 92 5.02 -11.33 2.38
C TYR A 92 4.00 -12.46 2.51
N ILE A 93 3.16 -12.71 1.51
CA ILE A 93 2.17 -13.79 1.54
C ILE A 93 2.88 -15.14 1.74
N ARG A 94 3.94 -15.40 1.01
CA ARG A 94 4.67 -16.66 1.08
C ARG A 94 5.32 -16.89 2.43
N GLU A 95 6.07 -15.92 2.94
CA GLU A 95 6.82 -16.07 4.20
C GLU A 95 5.90 -15.99 5.42
N HIS A 96 4.94 -15.06 5.43
CA HIS A 96 4.08 -14.85 6.59
C HIS A 96 2.93 -15.84 6.68
N PHE A 97 2.24 -16.12 5.58
CA PHE A 97 1.07 -17.01 5.60
C PHE A 97 1.42 -18.45 5.23
N LEU A 98 2.04 -18.64 4.06
CA LEU A 98 2.19 -20.01 3.54
C LEU A 98 3.22 -20.79 4.35
N LYS A 99 4.41 -20.26 4.53
CA LYS A 99 5.48 -20.95 5.24
C LYS A 99 5.13 -21.26 6.71
N ALA A 100 4.52 -20.28 7.38
CA ALA A 100 4.24 -20.40 8.81
C ALA A 100 2.91 -21.10 9.13
N HIS A 101 1.87 -20.93 8.30
CA HIS A 101 0.51 -21.36 8.63
C HIS A 101 -0.11 -22.34 7.62
N ASN A 102 0.41 -22.40 6.39
CA ASN A 102 -0.11 -23.26 5.33
C ASN A 102 1.02 -23.91 4.50
N PRO A 103 1.94 -24.66 5.14
CA PRO A 103 3.15 -25.17 4.50
C PRO A 103 2.90 -26.12 3.34
N SER A 104 1.74 -26.76 3.27
CA SER A 104 1.36 -27.59 2.11
C SER A 104 1.20 -26.79 0.81
N GLU A 105 0.95 -25.50 0.93
CA GLU A 105 0.83 -24.56 -0.19
C GLU A 105 2.10 -23.70 -0.36
N TYR A 106 3.15 -23.94 0.42
CA TYR A 106 4.42 -23.24 0.26
C TYR A 106 5.26 -23.87 -0.85
N PHE A 107 5.44 -23.14 -1.94
CA PHE A 107 6.31 -23.56 -3.03
C PHE A 107 7.76 -23.14 -2.75
N GLU A 108 8.70 -24.06 -2.75
CA GLU A 108 10.12 -23.75 -2.58
C GLU A 108 10.73 -23.24 -3.87
N ILE A 109 11.39 -22.08 -3.79
CA ILE A 109 12.07 -21.47 -4.94
C ILE A 109 13.45 -22.13 -5.07
N THR A 110 13.64 -22.89 -6.14
CA THR A 110 14.89 -23.55 -6.48
C THR A 110 15.59 -22.85 -7.65
N ASP A 111 16.87 -23.13 -7.84
CA ASP A 111 17.62 -22.62 -8.99
C ASP A 111 17.01 -23.09 -10.32
N ASP A 112 16.51 -24.32 -10.38
CA ASP A 112 15.81 -24.85 -11.55
C ASP A 112 14.52 -24.08 -11.84
N TYR A 113 13.78 -23.72 -10.80
CA TYR A 113 12.59 -22.87 -10.98
C TYR A 113 12.98 -21.49 -11.51
N LEU A 114 13.99 -20.85 -10.93
CA LEU A 114 14.46 -19.54 -11.38
C LEU A 114 14.95 -19.58 -12.83
N ALA A 115 15.65 -20.62 -13.22
CA ALA A 115 16.14 -20.84 -14.59
C ALA A 115 14.99 -21.10 -15.59
N SER A 116 13.84 -21.61 -15.13
CA SER A 116 12.66 -21.88 -15.96
C SER A 116 11.80 -20.63 -16.24
N LEU A 117 12.06 -19.52 -15.53
CA LEU A 117 11.27 -18.30 -15.70
C LEU A 117 11.58 -17.60 -17.02
N PRO A 118 10.61 -16.84 -17.57
CA PRO A 118 10.84 -16.03 -18.77
C PRO A 118 12.05 -15.13 -18.61
N THR A 119 12.92 -15.12 -19.59
CA THR A 119 14.14 -14.27 -19.60
C THR A 119 13.78 -12.87 -20.05
N GLY A 120 13.66 -11.96 -19.10
CA GLY A 120 13.38 -10.55 -19.35
C GLY A 120 14.63 -9.68 -19.25
N ASN A 121 14.52 -8.45 -19.73
CA ASN A 121 15.60 -7.46 -19.75
C ASN A 121 15.29 -6.19 -18.95
N THR A 122 14.16 -6.15 -18.24
CA THR A 122 13.75 -5.01 -17.43
C THR A 122 13.08 -5.47 -16.13
N ARG A 123 13.23 -4.69 -15.08
CA ARG A 123 12.49 -4.87 -13.82
C ARG A 123 11.20 -4.04 -13.78
N GLY A 124 10.87 -3.38 -14.88
CA GLY A 124 9.75 -2.46 -14.95
C GLY A 124 10.05 -1.10 -14.30
N PRO A 125 9.04 -0.23 -14.22
CA PRO A 125 9.17 1.05 -13.56
C PRO A 125 9.43 0.87 -12.06
N LYS A 126 10.12 1.85 -11.45
CA LYS A 126 10.29 1.88 -10.01
C LYS A 126 8.96 2.19 -9.32
N PRO A 127 8.69 1.63 -8.14
CA PRO A 127 7.55 2.00 -7.35
C PRO A 127 7.56 3.50 -7.06
N VAL A 128 6.42 4.14 -7.22
CA VAL A 128 6.24 5.49 -6.71
C VAL A 128 6.01 5.36 -5.21
N VAL A 129 6.93 5.91 -4.42
CA VAL A 129 6.74 6.01 -2.97
C VAL A 129 5.69 7.08 -2.74
N SER A 130 4.50 6.69 -2.31
CA SER A 130 3.51 7.68 -1.87
C SER A 130 3.97 8.19 -0.50
N THR A 131 4.36 9.44 -0.45
CA THR A 131 4.60 10.15 0.80
C THR A 131 3.27 10.28 1.53
N PRO A 132 3.18 9.93 2.84
CA PRO A 132 1.99 10.22 3.63
C PRO A 132 1.59 11.69 3.45
N TRP A 133 0.29 11.95 3.40
CA TRP A 133 -0.20 13.32 3.18
C TRP A 133 0.39 14.33 4.18
N THR A 134 0.63 13.93 5.42
CA THR A 134 1.26 14.73 6.48
C THR A 134 2.70 15.16 6.18
N LEU A 135 3.42 14.38 5.33
CA LEU A 135 4.80 14.66 4.94
C LEU A 135 4.91 15.28 3.55
N MET A 136 3.79 15.44 2.84
CA MET A 136 3.79 16.08 1.52
C MET A 136 3.98 17.59 1.67
N ASP A 137 4.73 18.18 0.73
CA ASP A 137 4.84 19.62 0.64
C ASP A 137 3.63 20.18 -0.11
N TYR A 138 2.64 20.62 0.62
CA TYR A 138 1.47 21.33 0.09
C TYR A 138 1.69 22.84 -0.05
N GLY A 139 2.93 23.31 0.18
CA GLY A 139 3.18 24.73 0.32
C GLY A 139 2.69 25.28 1.68
N PRO A 140 2.49 26.59 1.80
CA PRO A 140 2.18 27.25 3.06
C PRO A 140 0.72 27.11 3.50
N SER A 141 -0.15 26.49 2.70
CA SER A 141 -1.58 26.37 3.02
C SER A 141 -2.17 25.03 2.61
N LEU A 142 -3.21 24.61 3.33
CA LEU A 142 -3.96 23.38 3.08
C LEU A 142 -5.45 23.62 3.31
N ASN A 143 -6.27 23.24 2.33
CA ASN A 143 -7.73 23.16 2.50
C ASN A 143 -8.05 21.90 3.32
N ASN A 144 -8.84 22.07 4.37
CA ASN A 144 -9.22 20.97 5.25
C ASN A 144 -10.68 21.09 5.69
N THR A 145 -11.19 20.01 6.25
CA THR A 145 -12.48 19.97 6.94
C THR A 145 -12.22 19.48 8.36
N ILE A 146 -12.68 20.25 9.36
CA ILE A 146 -12.57 19.88 10.76
C ILE A 146 -13.91 19.33 11.22
N GLU A 147 -13.90 18.13 11.78
CA GLU A 147 -15.03 17.52 12.44
C GLU A 147 -14.99 17.81 13.94
N VAL A 148 -16.13 18.18 14.52
CA VAL A 148 -16.21 18.54 15.95
C VAL A 148 -16.56 17.34 16.83
N SER A 149 -17.23 16.35 16.26
CA SER A 149 -17.67 15.17 17.02
C SER A 149 -16.73 13.99 16.80
N ARG A 150 -16.52 13.22 17.87
CA ARG A 150 -15.66 12.01 17.81
C ARG A 150 -16.21 10.91 16.90
N ASP A 151 -17.47 10.95 16.54
CA ASP A 151 -18.17 9.97 15.69
C ASP A 151 -18.31 10.43 14.23
N GLY A 152 -17.73 11.59 13.86
CA GLY A 152 -17.83 12.14 12.52
C GLY A 152 -19.23 12.61 12.13
N SER A 153 -20.17 12.68 13.07
CA SER A 153 -21.56 13.04 12.81
C SER A 153 -21.79 14.54 12.58
N ASN A 154 -20.81 15.37 12.93
CA ASN A 154 -20.94 16.83 12.83
C ASN A 154 -19.66 17.45 12.25
N ILE A 155 -19.77 17.97 11.03
CA ILE A 155 -18.71 18.74 10.38
C ILE A 155 -18.80 20.18 10.88
N ALA A 156 -17.84 20.60 11.68
CA ALA A 156 -17.85 21.94 12.24
C ALA A 156 -17.51 23.01 11.19
N GLN A 157 -16.52 22.75 10.36
CA GLN A 157 -15.97 23.82 9.55
C GLN A 157 -15.11 23.32 8.39
N LYS A 158 -15.33 23.91 7.21
CA LYS A 158 -14.39 23.82 6.10
C LYS A 158 -13.44 25.01 6.22
N GLY A 159 -12.14 24.75 6.23
CA GLY A 159 -11.13 25.77 6.47
C GLY A 159 -9.94 25.70 5.56
N ILE A 160 -9.23 26.82 5.53
CA ILE A 160 -7.91 26.95 4.91
C ILE A 160 -6.93 27.19 6.05
N ALA A 161 -6.10 26.18 6.34
CA ALA A 161 -5.00 26.33 7.28
C ALA A 161 -3.80 26.93 6.58
N VAL A 162 -3.18 27.93 7.19
CA VAL A 162 -2.01 28.64 6.68
C VAL A 162 -0.87 28.51 7.68
N ARG A 163 0.29 28.10 7.20
CA ARG A 163 1.52 28.12 7.95
C ARG A 163 2.09 29.55 7.99
N LEU A 164 2.42 30.03 9.18
CA LEU A 164 2.91 31.41 9.39
C LEU A 164 4.43 31.50 9.45
N ASP A 165 5.12 30.43 9.83
CA ASP A 165 6.57 30.41 9.89
C ASP A 165 7.20 29.95 8.58
N ALA A 166 8.35 30.55 8.24
CA ALA A 166 9.12 30.18 7.07
C ALA A 166 9.94 28.90 7.29
N GLY A 167 10.17 28.14 6.22
CA GLY A 167 11.04 26.97 6.25
C GLY A 167 10.67 25.93 5.18
N PRO A 168 11.50 24.91 4.97
CA PRO A 168 11.21 23.84 4.03
C PRO A 168 10.07 22.95 4.52
N GLY A 169 9.46 22.23 3.60
CA GLY A 169 8.37 21.29 3.86
C GLY A 169 6.99 21.95 3.78
N GLY A 170 5.96 21.09 3.84
CA GLY A 170 4.57 21.52 3.74
C GLY A 170 4.03 22.18 5.01
N VAL A 171 2.73 22.45 4.98
CA VAL A 171 2.03 23.10 6.10
C VAL A 171 2.23 22.37 7.42
N GLU A 172 2.27 21.07 7.42
CA GLU A 172 2.47 20.24 8.63
C GLU A 172 3.84 20.46 9.33
N SER A 173 4.86 20.85 8.56
CA SER A 173 6.21 21.10 9.08
C SER A 173 6.34 22.43 9.81
N GLY A 174 5.31 23.27 9.88
CA GLY A 174 5.31 24.52 10.60
C GLY A 174 5.17 24.36 12.12
N SER A 175 5.30 25.48 12.83
CA SER A 175 5.10 25.60 14.28
C SER A 175 4.06 26.64 14.68
N TYR A 176 3.59 27.41 13.72
CA TYR A 176 2.57 28.45 13.90
C TYR A 176 1.60 28.45 12.74
N TRP A 177 0.31 28.44 13.02
CA TRP A 177 -0.74 28.35 12.03
C TRP A 177 -1.88 29.30 12.31
N MET A 178 -2.59 29.62 11.23
CA MET A 178 -3.84 30.35 11.24
C MET A 178 -4.82 29.63 10.34
N MET A 179 -6.07 29.53 10.74
CA MET A 179 -7.14 28.96 9.94
C MET A 179 -8.20 30.00 9.61
N TYR A 180 -8.63 29.99 8.37
CA TYR A 180 -9.74 30.79 7.87
C TYR A 180 -10.90 29.88 7.46
N GLU A 181 -12.12 30.33 7.73
CA GLU A 181 -13.31 29.70 7.17
C GLU A 181 -13.31 29.83 5.66
N HIS A 182 -13.59 28.74 4.96
CA HIS A 182 -13.57 28.70 3.51
C HIS A 182 -14.59 29.65 2.87
N ASP A 183 -15.81 29.75 3.43
CA ASP A 183 -16.91 30.49 2.80
C ASP A 183 -16.89 31.99 3.13
N THR A 184 -16.49 32.35 4.32
CA THR A 184 -16.53 33.73 4.82
C THR A 184 -15.20 34.42 4.89
N MET A 185 -14.10 33.65 4.75
CA MET A 185 -12.72 34.13 4.96
C MET A 185 -12.48 34.76 6.34
N ARG A 186 -13.30 34.44 7.31
CA ARG A 186 -13.08 34.86 8.69
C ARG A 186 -12.01 33.98 9.34
N MET A 187 -11.22 34.58 10.19
CA MET A 187 -10.27 33.81 11.00
C MET A 187 -11.05 32.91 11.97
N ALA A 188 -10.86 31.60 11.85
CA ALA A 188 -11.47 30.61 12.69
C ALA A 188 -10.63 30.28 13.92
N GLY A 189 -9.30 30.39 13.80
CA GLY A 189 -8.37 30.13 14.88
C GLY A 189 -6.92 30.36 14.53
N ALA A 190 -6.07 30.40 15.52
CA ALA A 190 -4.61 30.38 15.40
C ALA A 190 -4.05 29.56 16.54
N TRP A 191 -2.99 28.80 16.29
CA TRP A 191 -2.36 27.95 17.31
C TRP A 191 -0.87 27.81 17.07
N SER A 192 -0.16 27.30 18.07
CA SER A 192 1.24 26.90 18.00
C SER A 192 1.40 25.45 18.47
N GLY A 193 2.47 24.80 18.07
CA GLY A 193 2.74 23.41 18.39
C GLY A 193 2.61 22.49 17.17
N LYS A 194 2.00 21.33 17.27
CA LYS A 194 1.74 20.45 16.13
C LYS A 194 0.62 20.99 15.24
N PHE A 195 0.67 20.67 13.94
CA PHE A 195 -0.35 21.13 12.98
C PHE A 195 -1.75 20.69 13.39
N ILE A 196 -1.96 19.40 13.58
CA ILE A 196 -3.18 18.84 14.12
C ILE A 196 -2.79 17.63 14.98
N ASP A 197 -3.40 17.52 16.16
CA ASP A 197 -3.26 16.35 17.04
C ASP A 197 -4.59 15.60 16.99
N TRP A 198 -4.59 14.44 16.32
CA TRP A 198 -5.78 13.60 16.12
C TRP A 198 -5.97 12.59 17.24
#